data_b3915bd5a7c18d368d1ec0cf933b3fd4
#
_entry.id   b3915bd5a7c18d368d1ec0cf933b3fd4
#
_cell.length_a   1.000
_cell.length_b   1.000
_cell.length_c   1.000
_cell.angle_alpha   90.00
_cell.angle_beta   90.00
_cell.angle_gamma   90.00
#
_symmetry.space_group_name_H-M   'P 1'
#
loop_
_entity.id
_entity.type
_entity.pdbx_description
1 polymer ?
#
loop_
_entity_poly.entity_id
_entity_poly.type
_entity_poly.pdbx_seq_one_letter_code
_entity_poly.pdbx_strand_id
1 'polypeptide(L)'
;MSIEIRYLYHSGFSLETARHFLIFDYYLDTPKGCGLSKGVIDPEEIREKNVVVFSSHSHPDHYSPRVFSWRKTVKQIRYVVADEIRPPEDAVKIAPGQTVDLGDLTVHALESTDLGVAFLVRVDGLNLYHAGDLNWWHWDGEPEEDNEEMGRRFREQIDTLRGEKIDVAFLPVDPRQKENALLGLSYFMKTVGARAVVPMHSFGDTEFYDSLKTDPALKPWLNNILFYRSRGEILTID
;
A
#
# COMPACT_ATOMS: atom_id res chain seq x y z
N MET A 1 4.29 -21.12 -1.13
CA MET A 1 2.87 -20.71 -1.00
C MET A 1 2.69 -19.53 -1.90
N SER A 2 1.77 -19.58 -2.86
CA SER A 2 1.49 -18.46 -3.71
C SER A 2 0.73 -17.39 -2.93
N ILE A 3 1.08 -16.13 -3.15
CA ILE A 3 0.41 -14.95 -2.61
C ILE A 3 -0.43 -14.37 -3.74
N GLU A 4 -1.70 -14.12 -3.49
CA GLU A 4 -2.55 -13.42 -4.44
C GLU A 4 -2.72 -11.96 -4.02
N ILE A 5 -2.35 -11.03 -4.90
CA ILE A 5 -2.53 -9.60 -4.74
C ILE A 5 -3.57 -9.14 -5.75
N ARG A 6 -4.58 -8.41 -5.30
CA ARG A 6 -5.61 -7.86 -6.18
C ARG A 6 -5.62 -6.35 -6.14
N TYR A 7 -5.59 -5.73 -7.30
CA TYR A 7 -5.72 -4.29 -7.43
C TYR A 7 -7.16 -3.84 -7.20
N LEU A 8 -7.38 -3.01 -6.20
CA LEU A 8 -8.72 -2.50 -5.86
C LEU A 8 -8.99 -1.10 -6.41
N TYR A 9 -8.02 -0.26 -6.51
CA TYR A 9 -7.93 1.03 -7.19
C TYR A 9 -6.95 1.96 -6.47
N HIS A 10 -6.22 2.82 -7.20
CA HIS A 10 -5.27 3.81 -6.69
C HIS A 10 -4.18 3.17 -5.80
N SER A 11 -4.20 3.42 -4.49
CA SER A 11 -3.32 2.77 -3.52
C SER A 11 -3.99 1.59 -2.80
N GLY A 12 -5.22 1.24 -3.19
CA GLY A 12 -5.99 0.15 -2.60
C GLY A 12 -5.64 -1.21 -3.18
N PHE A 13 -5.27 -2.15 -2.30
CA PHE A 13 -4.99 -3.54 -2.65
C PHE A 13 -5.56 -4.50 -1.63
N SER A 14 -5.92 -5.71 -2.06
CA SER A 14 -6.04 -6.84 -1.15
C SER A 14 -4.91 -7.83 -1.41
N LEU A 15 -4.48 -8.52 -0.36
CA LEU A 15 -3.45 -9.54 -0.40
C LEU A 15 -3.93 -10.75 0.40
N GLU A 16 -3.98 -11.90 -0.24
CA GLU A 16 -4.35 -13.16 0.40
C GLU A 16 -3.11 -14.00 0.69
N THR A 17 -2.93 -14.35 1.95
CA THR A 17 -1.89 -15.25 2.44
C THR A 17 -2.49 -16.61 2.82
N ALA A 18 -1.70 -17.48 3.46
CA ALA A 18 -2.19 -18.78 3.90
C ALA A 18 -3.33 -18.70 4.93
N ARG A 19 -3.36 -17.66 5.77
CA ARG A 19 -4.30 -17.55 6.91
C ARG A 19 -5.00 -16.20 7.01
N HIS A 20 -4.59 -15.21 6.22
CA HIS A 20 -5.09 -13.85 6.32
C HIS A 20 -5.54 -13.31 4.97
N PHE A 21 -6.52 -12.40 5.02
CA PHE A 21 -6.94 -11.57 3.91
C PHE A 21 -6.73 -10.10 4.33
N LEU A 22 -5.68 -9.49 3.79
CA LEU A 22 -5.28 -8.13 4.13
C LEU A 22 -5.87 -7.16 3.09
N ILE A 23 -6.36 -6.02 3.55
CA ILE A 23 -6.90 -4.97 2.67
C ILE A 23 -6.24 -3.66 3.07
N PHE A 24 -5.60 -3.00 2.11
CA PHE A 24 -4.93 -1.71 2.29
C PHE A 24 -5.68 -0.61 1.55
N ASP A 25 -5.83 0.54 2.19
CA ASP A 25 -6.31 1.81 1.63
C ASP A 25 -7.52 1.70 0.68
N TYR A 26 -8.55 1.01 1.16
CA TYR A 26 -9.78 0.82 0.39
C TYR A 26 -10.73 2.01 0.55
N TYR A 27 -11.08 2.64 -0.56
CA TYR A 27 -12.02 3.76 -0.54
C TYR A 27 -13.10 3.69 -1.64
N LEU A 28 -12.79 3.13 -2.82
CA LEU A 28 -13.68 3.18 -3.97
C LEU A 28 -14.60 1.96 -4.04
N ASP A 29 -15.88 2.19 -3.71
CA ASP A 29 -16.92 1.17 -3.55
C ASP A 29 -17.87 1.08 -4.76
N THR A 30 -17.39 1.47 -5.91
CA THR A 30 -18.15 1.44 -7.18
C THR A 30 -17.40 0.65 -8.25
N PRO A 31 -18.11 0.02 -9.20
CA PRO A 31 -19.56 -0.12 -9.27
C PRO A 31 -20.10 -1.05 -8.17
N LYS A 32 -21.24 -0.71 -7.59
CA LYS A 32 -21.85 -1.51 -6.50
C LYS A 32 -22.26 -2.90 -6.98
N GLY A 33 -22.07 -3.90 -6.11
CA GLY A 33 -22.52 -5.28 -6.35
C GLY A 33 -21.68 -6.05 -7.38
N CYS A 34 -20.48 -5.58 -7.70
CA CYS A 34 -19.64 -6.25 -8.68
C CYS A 34 -18.57 -7.19 -8.06
N GLY A 35 -18.33 -7.09 -6.75
CA GLY A 35 -17.42 -7.95 -6.01
C GLY A 35 -15.93 -7.83 -6.37
N LEU A 36 -15.14 -8.73 -5.79
CA LEU A 36 -13.67 -8.76 -5.91
C LEU A 36 -13.17 -8.82 -7.36
N SER A 37 -13.90 -9.51 -8.24
CA SER A 37 -13.51 -9.62 -9.65
C SER A 37 -13.45 -8.26 -10.39
N LYS A 38 -14.09 -7.23 -9.82
CA LYS A 38 -14.05 -5.85 -10.30
C LYS A 38 -13.31 -4.91 -9.33
N GLY A 39 -12.55 -5.48 -8.39
CA GLY A 39 -11.81 -4.71 -7.39
C GLY A 39 -12.71 -3.97 -6.39
N VAL A 40 -13.91 -4.47 -6.17
CA VAL A 40 -14.83 -3.97 -5.14
C VAL A 40 -14.95 -5.02 -4.05
N ILE A 41 -14.79 -4.61 -2.80
CA ILE A 41 -14.98 -5.53 -1.67
C ILE A 41 -16.47 -5.74 -1.43
N ASP A 42 -16.93 -6.97 -1.69
CA ASP A 42 -18.20 -7.44 -1.18
C ASP A 42 -17.94 -8.21 0.13
N PRO A 43 -18.44 -7.73 1.28
CA PRO A 43 -18.24 -8.40 2.57
C PRO A 43 -18.71 -9.86 2.60
N GLU A 44 -19.67 -10.25 1.76
CA GLU A 44 -20.13 -11.65 1.69
C GLU A 44 -19.07 -12.56 1.03
N GLU A 45 -18.28 -12.07 0.06
CA GLU A 45 -17.20 -12.84 -0.57
C GLU A 45 -16.04 -13.12 0.40
N ILE A 46 -15.85 -12.28 1.42
CA ILE A 46 -14.78 -12.39 2.41
C ILE A 46 -15.29 -12.80 3.81
N ARG A 47 -16.55 -13.20 3.93
CA ARG A 47 -17.26 -13.46 5.18
C ARG A 47 -16.55 -14.42 6.12
N GLU A 48 -15.97 -15.49 5.58
CA GLU A 48 -15.32 -16.55 6.35
C GLU A 48 -13.79 -16.35 6.47
N LYS A 49 -13.24 -15.31 5.84
CA LYS A 49 -11.79 -15.02 5.88
C LYS A 49 -11.40 -14.34 7.19
N ASN A 50 -10.14 -14.51 7.59
CA ASN A 50 -9.50 -13.72 8.67
C ASN A 50 -9.01 -12.40 8.07
N VAL A 51 -9.81 -11.36 8.19
CA VAL A 51 -9.63 -10.08 7.51
C VAL A 51 -8.91 -9.08 8.40
N VAL A 52 -7.92 -8.38 7.85
CA VAL A 52 -7.33 -7.20 8.48
C VAL A 52 -7.35 -6.04 7.50
N VAL A 53 -7.96 -4.94 7.90
CA VAL A 53 -8.09 -3.72 7.09
C VAL A 53 -7.13 -2.67 7.60
N PHE A 54 -6.31 -2.12 6.70
CA PHE A 54 -5.35 -1.07 6.97
C PHE A 54 -5.79 0.22 6.28
N SER A 55 -5.69 1.35 6.97
CA SER A 55 -5.87 2.67 6.37
C SER A 55 -4.72 3.56 6.80
N SER A 56 -3.90 3.98 5.83
CA SER A 56 -2.65 4.71 6.05
C SER A 56 -2.90 6.14 6.52
N HIS A 57 -3.99 6.78 6.07
CA HIS A 57 -4.39 8.13 6.45
C HIS A 57 -5.84 8.41 6.03
N SER A 58 -6.34 9.60 6.37
CA SER A 58 -7.76 9.96 6.21
C SER A 58 -8.14 10.62 4.89
N HIS A 59 -7.21 10.79 3.95
CA HIS A 59 -7.55 11.35 2.63
C HIS A 59 -8.61 10.49 1.92
N PRO A 60 -9.54 11.11 1.17
CA PRO A 60 -10.71 10.40 0.62
C PRO A 60 -10.36 9.41 -0.49
N ASP A 61 -9.14 9.41 -1.00
CA ASP A 61 -8.60 8.46 -1.98
C ASP A 61 -7.79 7.30 -1.35
N HIS A 62 -7.69 7.27 -0.01
CA HIS A 62 -7.09 6.17 0.76
C HIS A 62 -8.02 5.56 1.80
N TYR A 63 -9.06 6.30 2.20
CA TYR A 63 -9.91 5.89 3.31
C TYR A 63 -11.40 6.12 3.04
N SER A 64 -12.19 5.13 3.43
CA SER A 64 -13.64 5.24 3.52
C SER A 64 -14.12 4.65 4.85
N PRO A 65 -14.89 5.37 5.68
CA PRO A 65 -15.43 4.85 6.93
C PRO A 65 -16.39 3.66 6.71
N ARG A 66 -16.80 3.40 5.47
CA ARG A 66 -17.64 2.26 5.10
C ARG A 66 -17.00 0.91 5.45
N VAL A 67 -15.66 0.81 5.45
CA VAL A 67 -14.95 -0.42 5.81
C VAL A 67 -15.37 -0.96 7.18
N PHE A 68 -15.70 -0.09 8.13
CA PHE A 68 -16.15 -0.50 9.46
C PHE A 68 -17.54 -1.15 9.48
N SER A 69 -18.37 -0.96 8.44
CA SER A 69 -19.65 -1.64 8.34
C SER A 69 -19.51 -3.13 8.04
N TRP A 70 -18.38 -3.58 7.51
CA TRP A 70 -18.15 -4.97 7.13
C TRP A 70 -18.15 -5.94 8.31
N ARG A 71 -17.88 -5.44 9.54
CA ARG A 71 -18.01 -6.24 10.78
C ARG A 71 -19.40 -6.85 11.01
N LYS A 72 -20.42 -6.33 10.32
CA LYS A 72 -21.79 -6.89 10.39
C LYS A 72 -21.91 -8.22 9.62
N THR A 73 -21.01 -8.46 8.68
CA THR A 73 -21.01 -9.60 7.77
C THR A 73 -19.79 -10.51 7.97
N VAL A 74 -18.59 -9.92 8.05
CA VAL A 74 -17.32 -10.66 8.15
C VAL A 74 -17.13 -11.15 9.58
N LYS A 75 -16.94 -12.47 9.75
CA LYS A 75 -16.88 -13.10 11.09
C LYS A 75 -15.63 -12.77 11.89
N GLN A 76 -14.51 -12.62 11.19
CA GLN A 76 -13.21 -12.30 11.78
C GLN A 76 -12.64 -11.11 11.04
N ILE A 77 -12.75 -9.92 11.62
CA ILE A 77 -12.25 -8.69 11.02
C ILE A 77 -11.62 -7.79 12.08
N ARG A 78 -10.45 -7.28 11.77
CA ARG A 78 -9.69 -6.31 12.58
C ARG A 78 -9.35 -5.11 11.72
N TYR A 79 -9.10 -3.99 12.37
CA TYR A 79 -8.76 -2.73 11.72
C TYR A 79 -7.51 -2.15 12.36
N VAL A 80 -6.55 -1.73 11.53
CA VAL A 80 -5.35 -0.99 11.93
C VAL A 80 -5.34 0.29 11.12
N VAL A 81 -5.43 1.43 11.78
CA VAL A 81 -5.57 2.72 11.11
C VAL A 81 -4.59 3.73 11.70
N ALA A 82 -4.15 4.69 10.88
CA ALA A 82 -3.35 5.81 11.38
C ALA A 82 -4.06 6.52 12.53
N ASP A 83 -3.29 7.05 13.47
CA ASP A 83 -3.81 7.60 14.71
C ASP A 83 -4.67 8.86 14.53
N GLU A 84 -4.53 9.57 13.42
CA GLU A 84 -5.35 10.72 13.06
C GLU A 84 -6.76 10.32 12.56
N ILE A 85 -6.98 9.08 12.10
CA ILE A 85 -8.30 8.57 11.75
C ILE A 85 -9.15 8.40 13.03
N ARG A 86 -10.45 8.67 12.91
CA ARG A 86 -11.43 8.47 14.00
C ARG A 86 -12.23 7.19 13.77
N PRO A 87 -11.70 6.01 14.13
CA PRO A 87 -12.38 4.74 13.96
C PRO A 87 -13.38 4.47 15.10
N PRO A 88 -14.20 3.43 14.99
CA PRO A 88 -14.86 2.82 16.15
C PRO A 88 -13.85 2.34 17.21
N GLU A 89 -14.30 2.21 18.47
CA GLU A 89 -13.44 1.92 19.64
C GLU A 89 -12.60 0.64 19.55
N ASP A 90 -13.04 -0.35 18.77
CA ASP A 90 -12.38 -1.64 18.62
C ASP A 90 -11.29 -1.67 17.51
N ALA A 91 -11.09 -0.57 16.81
CA ALA A 91 -9.99 -0.46 15.84
C ALA A 91 -8.68 -0.07 16.55
N VAL A 92 -7.59 -0.67 16.08
CA VAL A 92 -6.25 -0.36 16.56
C VAL A 92 -5.74 0.90 15.86
N LYS A 93 -5.41 1.92 16.64
CA LYS A 93 -4.74 3.13 16.15
C LYS A 93 -3.24 2.96 16.25
N ILE A 94 -2.51 3.39 15.23
CA ILE A 94 -1.06 3.33 15.21
C ILE A 94 -0.48 4.69 14.77
N ALA A 95 0.42 5.23 15.58
CA ALA A 95 1.14 6.47 15.29
C ALA A 95 2.50 6.17 14.62
N PRO A 96 3.10 7.15 13.94
CA PRO A 96 4.46 7.04 13.40
C PRO A 96 5.46 6.52 14.44
N GLY A 97 6.31 5.58 14.05
CA GLY A 97 7.33 4.94 14.89
C GLY A 97 6.80 3.87 15.84
N GLN A 98 5.50 3.67 15.94
CA GLN A 98 4.92 2.63 16.81
C GLN A 98 4.98 1.24 16.16
N THR A 99 5.02 0.23 17.02
CA THR A 99 4.81 -1.17 16.64
C THR A 99 3.68 -1.75 17.47
N VAL A 100 2.75 -2.43 16.81
CA VAL A 100 1.62 -3.12 17.43
C VAL A 100 1.72 -4.61 17.12
N ASP A 101 1.59 -5.43 18.17
CA ASP A 101 1.49 -6.88 18.08
C ASP A 101 0.03 -7.30 18.25
N LEU A 102 -0.51 -7.96 17.23
CA LEU A 102 -1.88 -8.49 17.21
C LEU A 102 -1.92 -10.02 17.46
N GLY A 103 -0.78 -10.62 17.84
CA GLY A 103 -0.61 -12.03 18.18
C GLY A 103 -0.23 -12.89 16.96
N ASP A 104 -0.96 -12.82 15.88
CA ASP A 104 -0.73 -13.57 14.63
C ASP A 104 -0.07 -12.73 13.52
N LEU A 105 0.02 -11.42 13.72
CA LEU A 105 0.77 -10.48 12.89
C LEU A 105 1.29 -9.30 13.72
N THR A 106 2.35 -8.66 13.25
CA THR A 106 2.85 -7.40 13.79
C THR A 106 2.84 -6.32 12.75
N VAL A 107 2.59 -5.08 13.19
CA VAL A 107 2.57 -3.89 12.33
C VAL A 107 3.51 -2.85 12.91
N HIS A 108 4.47 -2.39 12.11
CA HIS A 108 5.29 -1.23 12.43
C HIS A 108 4.92 -0.08 11.49
N ALA A 109 4.74 1.11 12.03
CA ALA A 109 4.38 2.32 11.28
C ALA A 109 5.59 3.24 11.10
N LEU A 110 5.84 3.65 9.85
CA LEU A 110 6.80 4.71 9.55
C LEU A 110 6.03 6.02 9.38
N GLU A 111 6.69 7.14 9.62
CA GLU A 111 6.12 8.47 9.37
C GLU A 111 5.98 8.72 7.87
N SER A 112 4.81 9.18 7.44
CA SER A 112 4.58 9.58 6.05
C SER A 112 5.24 10.94 5.75
N THR A 113 5.57 11.18 4.50
CA THR A 113 6.01 12.50 4.01
C THR A 113 4.83 13.40 3.67
N ASP A 114 3.63 12.84 3.61
CA ASP A 114 2.36 13.58 3.55
C ASP A 114 1.62 13.42 4.89
N LEU A 115 0.50 12.71 4.94
CA LEU A 115 -0.30 12.47 6.13
C LEU A 115 -0.22 11.00 6.55
N GLY A 116 -0.37 10.72 7.85
CA GLY A 116 -0.50 9.37 8.41
C GLY A 116 0.80 8.56 8.39
N VAL A 117 0.71 7.31 7.95
CA VAL A 117 1.79 6.31 8.12
C VAL A 117 1.98 5.41 6.90
N ALA A 118 3.20 4.88 6.75
CA ALA A 118 3.46 3.67 5.98
C ALA A 118 3.44 2.45 6.91
N PHE A 119 3.07 1.28 6.40
CA PHE A 119 2.97 0.05 7.15
C PHE A 119 4.06 -0.95 6.75
N LEU A 120 4.79 -1.48 7.73
CA LEU A 120 5.55 -2.73 7.61
C LEU A 120 4.80 -3.81 8.40
N VAL A 121 4.19 -4.76 7.69
CA VAL A 121 3.37 -5.83 8.25
C VAL A 121 4.12 -7.15 8.16
N ARG A 122 4.30 -7.82 9.31
CA ARG A 122 4.86 -9.18 9.37
C ARG A 122 3.73 -10.16 9.67
N VAL A 123 3.43 -11.03 8.71
CA VAL A 123 2.28 -11.94 8.77
C VAL A 123 2.58 -13.22 7.98
N ASP A 124 2.23 -14.38 8.54
CA ASP A 124 2.38 -15.71 7.89
C ASP A 124 3.79 -15.98 7.34
N GLY A 125 4.82 -15.43 7.98
CA GLY A 125 6.22 -15.55 7.55
C GLY A 125 6.63 -14.60 6.43
N LEU A 126 5.78 -13.64 6.07
CA LEU A 126 6.02 -12.61 5.05
C LEU A 126 6.23 -11.24 5.70
N ASN A 127 7.05 -10.42 5.06
CA ASN A 127 7.21 -9.01 5.35
C ASN A 127 6.63 -8.18 4.19
N LEU A 128 5.55 -7.46 4.47
CA LEU A 128 4.81 -6.66 3.51
C LEU A 128 5.01 -5.18 3.84
N TYR A 129 5.35 -4.38 2.86
CA TYR A 129 5.47 -2.94 3.01
C TYR A 129 4.43 -2.23 2.15
N HIS A 130 3.59 -1.39 2.78
CA HIS A 130 2.67 -0.52 2.07
C HIS A 130 2.98 0.92 2.43
N ALA A 131 3.45 1.68 1.45
CA ALA A 131 3.97 3.02 1.66
C ALA A 131 2.89 4.04 2.10
N GLY A 132 1.58 3.77 1.85
CA GLY A 132 0.61 4.87 1.93
C GLY A 132 1.10 6.00 1.03
N ASP A 133 1.21 7.21 1.59
CA ASP A 133 1.76 8.37 0.88
C ASP A 133 3.19 8.73 1.34
N LEU A 134 3.89 7.79 1.96
CA LEU A 134 5.34 7.93 2.17
C LEU A 134 6.06 7.78 0.84
N ASN A 135 6.39 8.91 0.21
CA ASN A 135 7.06 8.99 -1.08
C ASN A 135 8.02 10.18 -1.15
N TRP A 136 8.94 10.14 -2.11
CA TRP A 136 9.75 11.29 -2.47
C TRP A 136 8.96 12.18 -3.43
N TRP A 137 8.04 12.99 -2.84
CA TRP A 137 7.24 13.92 -3.61
C TRP A 137 8.10 15.06 -4.11
N HIS A 138 8.39 15.08 -5.40
CA HIS A 138 9.10 16.14 -6.07
C HIS A 138 8.18 16.74 -7.14
N TRP A 139 7.79 17.97 -6.97
CA TRP A 139 6.80 18.62 -7.83
C TRP A 139 7.41 19.72 -8.66
N ASP A 140 7.17 19.69 -9.98
CA ASP A 140 7.52 20.81 -10.85
C ASP A 140 6.77 22.07 -10.41
N GLY A 141 7.50 23.18 -10.26
CA GLY A 141 6.93 24.46 -9.88
C GLY A 141 6.90 24.74 -8.39
N GLU A 142 7.18 23.77 -7.53
CA GLU A 142 7.47 24.00 -6.13
C GLU A 142 8.92 24.48 -5.94
N PRO A 143 9.20 25.27 -4.86
CA PRO A 143 10.57 25.66 -4.54
C PRO A 143 11.49 24.44 -4.42
N GLU A 144 12.71 24.54 -4.96
CA GLU A 144 13.68 23.43 -4.88
C GLU A 144 14.00 23.05 -3.43
N GLU A 145 14.04 24.02 -2.52
CA GLU A 145 14.25 23.80 -1.09
C GLU A 145 13.18 22.88 -0.49
N ASP A 146 11.91 23.02 -0.89
CA ASP A 146 10.81 22.17 -0.43
C ASP A 146 10.92 20.77 -1.00
N ASN A 147 11.31 20.63 -2.27
CA ASN A 147 11.57 19.35 -2.92
C ASN A 147 12.76 18.61 -2.29
N GLU A 148 13.83 19.33 -1.94
CA GLU A 148 15.01 18.77 -1.24
C GLU A 148 14.65 18.30 0.18
N GLU A 149 13.89 19.10 0.94
CA GLU A 149 13.42 18.73 2.27
C GLU A 149 12.49 17.51 2.24
N MET A 150 11.59 17.46 1.27
CA MET A 150 10.73 16.29 1.04
C MET A 150 11.56 15.04 0.78
N GLY A 151 12.55 15.14 -0.10
CA GLY A 151 13.48 14.05 -0.39
C GLY A 151 14.31 13.64 0.82
N ARG A 152 14.72 14.59 1.68
CA ARG A 152 15.44 14.30 2.91
C ARG A 152 14.56 13.48 3.88
N ARG A 153 13.34 13.95 4.16
CA ARG A 153 12.38 13.28 5.04
C ARG A 153 12.06 11.87 4.55
N PHE A 154 11.81 11.71 3.26
CA PHE A 154 11.58 10.40 2.66
C PHE A 154 12.76 9.44 2.89
N ARG A 155 14.00 9.88 2.57
CA ARG A 155 15.18 9.04 2.74
C ARG A 155 15.42 8.65 4.20
N GLU A 156 15.18 9.54 5.15
CA GLU A 156 15.31 9.25 6.59
C GLU A 156 14.39 8.10 7.00
N GLN A 157 13.14 8.09 6.52
CA GLN A 157 12.22 7.02 6.83
C GLN A 157 12.62 5.69 6.16
N ILE A 158 12.97 5.71 4.88
CA ILE A 158 13.36 4.48 4.16
C ILE A 158 14.67 3.90 4.72
N ASP A 159 15.58 4.73 5.17
CA ASP A 159 16.86 4.28 5.77
C ASP A 159 16.65 3.47 7.06
N THR A 160 15.54 3.65 7.77
CA THR A 160 15.19 2.83 8.94
C THR A 160 14.90 1.37 8.59
N LEU A 161 14.55 1.10 7.33
CA LEU A 161 14.27 -0.24 6.82
C LEU A 161 15.51 -0.99 6.31
N ARG A 162 16.73 -0.40 6.40
CA ARG A 162 17.95 -1.08 5.96
C ARG A 162 18.14 -2.41 6.65
N GLY A 163 18.31 -3.47 5.84
CA GLY A 163 18.49 -4.84 6.33
C GLY A 163 17.18 -5.62 6.52
N GLU A 164 16.01 -4.97 6.41
CA GLU A 164 14.75 -5.68 6.33
C GLU A 164 14.66 -6.49 5.03
N LYS A 165 14.09 -7.68 5.10
CA LYS A 165 13.80 -8.50 3.92
C LYS A 165 12.33 -8.30 3.57
N ILE A 166 12.07 -7.55 2.52
CA ILE A 166 10.70 -7.26 2.09
C ILE A 166 10.28 -8.25 1.00
N ASP A 167 9.19 -8.98 1.23
CA ASP A 167 8.62 -9.90 0.25
C ASP A 167 7.78 -9.15 -0.79
N VAL A 168 6.94 -8.22 -0.35
CA VAL A 168 6.11 -7.39 -1.23
C VAL A 168 6.16 -5.93 -0.76
N ALA A 169 6.46 -5.02 -1.67
CA ALA A 169 6.38 -3.57 -1.43
C ALA A 169 5.37 -2.91 -2.38
N PHE A 170 4.42 -2.17 -1.82
CA PHE A 170 3.52 -1.29 -2.55
C PHE A 170 4.09 0.13 -2.47
N LEU A 171 4.52 0.68 -3.61
CA LEU A 171 5.25 1.94 -3.68
C LEU A 171 4.54 2.95 -4.58
N PRO A 172 4.36 4.20 -4.15
CA PRO A 172 3.83 5.25 -5.01
C PRO A 172 4.71 5.48 -6.23
N VAL A 173 4.07 5.48 -7.40
CA VAL A 173 4.66 5.88 -8.69
C VAL A 173 3.59 6.70 -9.41
N ASP A 174 3.55 7.98 -9.08
CA ASP A 174 2.48 8.89 -9.50
C ASP A 174 2.77 9.53 -10.85
N PRO A 175 1.90 9.36 -11.86
CA PRO A 175 2.07 9.96 -13.19
C PRO A 175 2.20 11.49 -13.16
N ARG A 176 1.60 12.15 -12.17
CA ARG A 176 1.64 13.61 -12.02
C ARG A 176 3.05 14.15 -11.73
N GLN A 177 3.94 13.32 -11.17
CA GLN A 177 5.34 13.67 -10.93
C GLN A 177 6.22 13.58 -12.19
N LYS A 178 5.68 13.09 -13.31
CA LYS A 178 6.37 12.99 -14.61
C LYS A 178 7.72 12.26 -14.48
N GLU A 179 8.82 12.93 -14.89
CA GLU A 179 10.19 12.41 -14.80
C GLU A 179 10.65 12.09 -13.37
N ASN A 180 10.01 12.69 -12.36
CA ASN A 180 10.32 12.48 -10.96
C ASN A 180 9.56 11.28 -10.34
N ALA A 181 8.64 10.66 -11.08
CA ALA A 181 7.76 9.60 -10.57
C ALA A 181 8.51 8.38 -10.01
N LEU A 182 9.73 8.15 -10.46
CA LEU A 182 10.55 6.99 -10.05
C LEU A 182 11.54 7.28 -8.92
N LEU A 183 11.62 8.49 -8.40
CA LEU A 183 12.59 8.86 -7.36
C LEU A 183 12.44 7.99 -6.11
N GLY A 184 11.21 7.89 -5.57
CA GLY A 184 10.92 7.11 -4.37
C GLY A 184 11.19 5.63 -4.57
N LEU A 185 10.63 5.02 -5.63
CA LEU A 185 10.82 3.61 -5.94
C LEU A 185 12.30 3.28 -6.14
N SER A 186 13.03 4.10 -6.90
CA SER A 186 14.47 3.88 -7.17
C SER A 186 15.30 3.93 -5.90
N TYR A 187 15.02 4.87 -5.00
CA TYR A 187 15.71 4.95 -3.71
C TYR A 187 15.41 3.74 -2.83
N PHE A 188 14.12 3.38 -2.71
CA PHE A 188 13.69 2.21 -1.93
C PHE A 188 14.40 0.94 -2.41
N MET A 189 14.40 0.68 -3.73
CA MET A 189 15.01 -0.51 -4.31
C MET A 189 16.53 -0.56 -4.17
N LYS A 190 17.21 0.58 -4.16
CA LYS A 190 18.67 0.68 -3.90
C LYS A 190 19.01 0.46 -2.43
N THR A 191 18.16 0.90 -1.53
CA THR A 191 18.46 1.00 -0.08
C THR A 191 18.00 -0.23 0.69
N VAL A 192 16.80 -0.70 0.39
CA VAL A 192 16.12 -1.81 1.08
C VAL A 192 15.98 -3.01 0.13
N GLY A 193 15.36 -2.77 -1.03
CA GLY A 193 14.98 -3.81 -1.98
C GLY A 193 13.73 -4.56 -1.56
N ALA A 194 13.08 -5.21 -2.54
CA ALA A 194 11.96 -6.11 -2.29
C ALA A 194 11.97 -7.25 -3.31
N ARG A 195 11.45 -8.41 -2.92
CA ARG A 195 11.28 -9.55 -3.84
C ARG A 195 10.28 -9.22 -4.94
N ALA A 196 9.18 -8.55 -4.58
CA ALA A 196 8.19 -8.04 -5.53
C ALA A 196 7.79 -6.61 -5.18
N VAL A 197 7.59 -5.78 -6.18
CA VAL A 197 7.12 -4.40 -6.08
C VAL A 197 5.86 -4.24 -6.88
N VAL A 198 4.85 -3.64 -6.28
CA VAL A 198 3.60 -3.25 -6.94
C VAL A 198 3.54 -1.73 -6.96
N PRO A 199 3.67 -1.07 -8.12
CA PRO A 199 3.50 0.37 -8.21
C PRO A 199 2.05 0.75 -7.89
N MET A 200 1.84 1.87 -7.23
CA MET A 200 0.53 2.37 -6.85
C MET A 200 0.42 3.88 -7.01
N HIS A 201 -0.72 4.48 -6.65
CA HIS A 201 -0.96 5.92 -6.64
C HIS A 201 -1.13 6.54 -8.05
N SER A 202 -1.79 5.81 -8.98
CA SER A 202 -1.97 6.28 -10.37
C SER A 202 -3.37 6.77 -10.71
N PHE A 203 -4.32 6.75 -9.77
CA PHE A 203 -5.75 7.04 -10.03
C PHE A 203 -6.34 6.21 -11.19
N GLY A 204 -5.83 4.99 -11.38
CA GLY A 204 -6.26 4.07 -12.44
C GLY A 204 -5.58 4.31 -13.80
N ASP A 205 -4.64 5.24 -13.91
CA ASP A 205 -3.79 5.38 -15.08
C ASP A 205 -2.74 4.26 -15.13
N THR A 206 -3.19 3.10 -15.57
CA THR A 206 -2.33 1.91 -15.71
C THR A 206 -1.54 1.91 -17.02
N GLU A 207 -1.93 2.76 -18.00
CA GLU A 207 -1.17 2.93 -19.24
C GLU A 207 0.19 3.59 -18.95
N PHE A 208 0.24 4.48 -17.99
CA PHE A 208 1.50 5.05 -17.51
C PHE A 208 2.47 3.96 -17.07
N TYR A 209 2.01 2.93 -16.34
CA TYR A 209 2.86 1.83 -15.91
C TYR A 209 3.37 0.97 -17.08
N ASP A 210 2.61 0.84 -18.16
CA ASP A 210 3.11 0.16 -19.36
C ASP A 210 4.30 0.91 -19.99
N SER A 211 4.31 2.25 -19.94
CA SER A 211 5.43 3.08 -20.42
C SER A 211 6.71 2.86 -19.61
N LEU A 212 6.60 2.58 -18.32
CA LEU A 212 7.73 2.36 -17.42
C LEU A 212 8.50 1.07 -17.68
N LYS A 213 7.90 0.10 -18.39
CA LYS A 213 8.57 -1.18 -18.73
C LYS A 213 9.82 -1.00 -19.59
N THR A 214 9.94 0.11 -20.28
CA THR A 214 11.09 0.46 -21.10
C THR A 214 11.97 1.53 -20.49
N ASP A 215 11.64 2.03 -19.30
CA ASP A 215 12.41 3.06 -18.63
C ASP A 215 13.78 2.52 -18.16
N PRO A 216 14.90 3.16 -18.58
CA PRO A 216 16.22 2.74 -18.17
C PRO A 216 16.45 2.73 -16.66
N ALA A 217 15.77 3.61 -15.90
CA ALA A 217 15.88 3.69 -14.45
C ALA A 217 15.34 2.43 -13.76
N LEU A 218 14.35 1.75 -14.34
CA LEU A 218 13.77 0.52 -13.79
C LEU A 218 14.50 -0.76 -14.24
N LYS A 219 15.36 -0.67 -15.25
CA LYS A 219 16.05 -1.85 -15.81
C LYS A 219 16.66 -2.80 -14.76
N PRO A 220 17.32 -2.31 -13.67
CA PRO A 220 17.89 -3.20 -12.66
C PRO A 220 16.85 -4.05 -11.90
N TRP A 221 15.59 -3.59 -11.83
CA TRP A 221 14.54 -4.17 -10.98
C TRP A 221 13.32 -4.60 -11.75
N LEU A 222 13.33 -4.54 -13.08
CA LEU A 222 12.15 -4.80 -13.90
C LEU A 222 11.51 -6.18 -13.62
N ASN A 223 12.33 -7.18 -13.31
CA ASN A 223 11.86 -8.53 -12.95
C ASN A 223 11.20 -8.61 -11.56
N ASN A 224 11.38 -7.60 -10.73
CA ASN A 224 10.75 -7.52 -9.41
C ASN A 224 9.42 -6.77 -9.48
N ILE A 225 9.13 -6.02 -10.56
CA ILE A 225 7.97 -5.14 -10.63
C ILE A 225 6.79 -5.89 -11.24
N LEU A 226 5.70 -5.93 -10.51
CA LEU A 226 4.43 -6.52 -10.92
C LEU A 226 3.50 -5.43 -11.43
N PHE A 227 3.42 -5.30 -12.74
CA PHE A 227 2.52 -4.37 -13.40
C PHE A 227 1.12 -4.99 -13.55
N TYR A 228 0.11 -4.17 -13.46
CA TYR A 228 -1.30 -4.52 -13.65
C TYR A 228 -1.95 -3.53 -14.62
N ARG A 229 -3.10 -3.91 -15.21
CA ARG A 229 -3.79 -3.12 -16.24
C ARG A 229 -5.20 -2.74 -15.88
N SER A 230 -5.83 -3.49 -15.00
CA SER A 230 -7.24 -3.27 -14.71
C SER A 230 -7.58 -3.52 -13.26
N ARG A 231 -8.57 -2.79 -12.79
CA ARG A 231 -9.14 -3.00 -11.48
C ARG A 231 -9.73 -4.42 -11.34
N GLY A 232 -9.45 -5.08 -10.24
CA GLY A 232 -9.84 -6.46 -9.99
C GLY A 232 -8.83 -7.51 -10.50
N GLU A 233 -7.79 -7.10 -11.23
CA GLU A 233 -6.72 -7.99 -11.67
C GLU A 233 -5.97 -8.61 -10.51
N ILE A 234 -5.60 -9.87 -10.66
CA ILE A 234 -4.82 -10.63 -9.69
C ILE A 234 -3.37 -10.71 -10.18
N LEU A 235 -2.45 -10.39 -9.28
CA LEU A 235 -1.03 -10.63 -9.41
C LEU A 235 -0.66 -11.79 -8.48
N THR A 236 0.15 -12.73 -8.95
CA THR A 236 0.56 -13.91 -8.17
C THR A 236 2.07 -13.90 -7.97
N ILE A 237 2.49 -14.24 -6.75
CA ILE A 237 3.89 -14.42 -6.37
C ILE A 237 4.03 -15.84 -5.82
N ASP A 238 4.89 -16.68 -6.43
CA ASP A 238 5.17 -18.05 -6.03
C ASP A 238 6.18 -18.16 -4.88
#